data_432789b62fca2087760b2e043aa895c4
#
_entry.id   432789b62fca2087760b2e043aa895c4
#
_cell.length_a   1.000
_cell.length_b   1.000
_cell.length_c   1.000
_cell.angle_alpha   90.00
_cell.angle_beta   90.00
_cell.angle_gamma   90.00
#
_symmetry.space_group_name_H-M   'P 1'
#
loop_
_entity.id
_entity.type
_entity.pdbx_description
1 polymer ?
#
loop_
_entity_poly.entity_id
_entity_poly.type
_entity_poly.pdbx_seq_one_letter_code
_entity_poly.pdbx_strand_id
1 'polypeptide(L)'
;LDLGFEKFIELLEGAHEIDEHFCDAPLEKNAPVILALLSVWNCTFLGAQSQAILPYDQSLHMLSAYMQQAEMESNGKSVTWHGKEIDYPTVPTIWGEVGINGQHAFYQYLHQSNNVVPADFIGSVESVTPVQGHHETLMANFFAQTQALMQGVDETQVRADLKAKGRTDDYINKVAPHKVHKGNRPTNTLLMKRISPRTIGSLIALYEHKIFVQGIILQICSFDQWGVELGKGLANEIEKELRESSNKLNQDSSTAELINYFRKVKREVA
;
A
#
# COMPACT_ATOMS: atom_id res chain seq x y z
N LEU A 1 23.59 10.37 3.20
CA LEU A 1 24.96 10.66 2.70
C LEU A 1 24.98 10.84 1.18
N ASP A 2 24.22 10.05 0.42
CA ASP A 2 24.22 10.10 -1.05
C ASP A 2 23.60 11.40 -1.62
N LEU A 3 22.65 12.00 -0.90
CA LEU A 3 22.00 13.23 -1.33
C LEU A 3 22.85 14.47 -1.16
N GLY A 4 23.77 14.48 -0.19
CA GLY A 4 24.46 15.68 0.28
C GLY A 4 23.58 16.58 1.15
N PHE A 5 24.20 17.54 1.81
CA PHE A 5 23.56 18.36 2.84
C PHE A 5 22.44 19.24 2.28
N GLU A 6 22.66 19.92 1.17
CA GLU A 6 21.68 20.84 0.55
C GLU A 6 20.38 20.12 0.19
N LYS A 7 20.48 18.97 -0.47
CA LYS A 7 19.29 18.18 -0.84
C LYS A 7 18.59 17.56 0.36
N PHE A 8 19.34 17.27 1.41
CA PHE A 8 18.72 16.83 2.68
C PHE A 8 17.91 17.96 3.32
N ILE A 9 18.41 19.19 3.28
CA ILE A 9 17.64 20.36 3.74
C ILE A 9 16.40 20.56 2.89
N GLU A 10 16.49 20.45 1.55
CA GLU A 10 15.30 20.52 0.68
C GLU A 10 14.24 19.48 1.03
N LEU A 11 14.65 18.27 1.44
CA LEU A 11 13.72 17.23 1.90
C LEU A 11 13.02 17.64 3.19
N LEU A 12 13.75 18.18 4.17
CA LEU A 12 13.17 18.68 5.41
C LEU A 12 12.25 19.88 5.18
N GLU A 13 12.60 20.78 4.26
CA GLU A 13 11.74 21.90 3.87
C GLU A 13 10.42 21.42 3.26
N GLY A 14 10.45 20.38 2.42
CA GLY A 14 9.24 19.79 1.87
C GLY A 14 8.35 19.13 2.93
N ALA A 15 8.95 18.46 3.93
CA ALA A 15 8.21 17.93 5.08
C ALA A 15 7.58 19.09 5.88
N HIS A 16 8.34 20.12 6.16
CA HIS A 16 7.87 21.30 6.91
C HIS A 16 6.70 22.02 6.23
N GLU A 17 6.68 22.11 4.90
CA GLU A 17 5.52 22.66 4.16
C GLU A 17 4.23 21.89 4.45
N ILE A 18 4.32 20.58 4.60
CA ILE A 18 3.16 19.74 4.96
C ILE A 18 2.83 19.87 6.46
N ASP A 19 3.81 20.08 7.34
CA ASP A 19 3.57 20.36 8.76
C ASP A 19 2.77 21.65 8.92
N GLU A 20 3.17 22.72 8.23
CA GLU A 20 2.43 23.99 8.21
C GLU A 20 1.02 23.80 7.63
N HIS A 21 0.89 23.11 6.49
CA HIS A 21 -0.42 22.81 5.90
C HIS A 21 -1.30 22.01 6.86
N PHE A 22 -0.74 21.04 7.56
CA PHE A 22 -1.46 20.21 8.53
C PHE A 22 -1.98 21.04 9.71
N CYS A 23 -1.18 21.98 10.20
CA CYS A 23 -1.56 22.86 11.32
C CYS A 23 -2.58 23.95 10.92
N ASP A 24 -2.44 24.53 9.73
CA ASP A 24 -3.13 25.77 9.36
C ASP A 24 -4.35 25.56 8.45
N ALA A 25 -4.38 24.47 7.66
CA ALA A 25 -5.47 24.24 6.73
C ALA A 25 -6.76 23.83 7.46
N PRO A 26 -7.93 24.38 7.05
CA PRO A 26 -9.21 23.90 7.57
C PRO A 26 -9.42 22.45 7.22
N LEU A 27 -10.12 21.67 8.09
CA LEU A 27 -10.22 20.21 8.00
C LEU A 27 -10.69 19.71 6.63
N GLU A 28 -11.61 20.41 5.99
CA GLU A 28 -12.14 20.07 4.66
C GLU A 28 -11.16 20.30 3.50
N LYS A 29 -10.02 20.92 3.77
CA LYS A 29 -8.92 21.15 2.81
C LYS A 29 -7.59 20.58 3.28
N ASN A 30 -7.58 19.95 4.43
CA ASN A 30 -6.38 19.37 5.05
C ASN A 30 -6.12 17.98 4.43
N ALA A 31 -5.15 17.90 3.55
CA ALA A 31 -4.89 16.70 2.77
C ALA A 31 -4.61 15.45 3.64
N PRO A 32 -3.72 15.50 4.66
CA PRO A 32 -3.53 14.39 5.59
C PRO A 32 -4.82 13.93 6.28
N VAL A 33 -5.62 14.87 6.77
CA VAL A 33 -6.90 14.58 7.44
C VAL A 33 -7.88 13.91 6.49
N ILE A 34 -8.02 14.43 5.26
CA ILE A 34 -8.90 13.85 4.25
C ILE A 34 -8.47 12.41 3.91
N LEU A 35 -7.18 12.17 3.69
CA LEU A 35 -6.65 10.83 3.40
C LEU A 35 -6.88 9.86 4.57
N ALA A 36 -6.72 10.32 5.81
CA ALA A 36 -6.99 9.53 7.01
C ALA A 36 -8.48 9.16 7.11
N LEU A 37 -9.37 10.13 6.91
CA LEU A 37 -10.82 9.89 6.94
C LEU A 37 -11.26 8.91 5.83
N LEU A 38 -10.72 9.04 4.62
CA LEU A 38 -10.99 8.13 3.51
C LEU A 38 -10.48 6.72 3.80
N SER A 39 -9.30 6.59 4.41
CA SER A 39 -8.77 5.28 4.80
C SER A 39 -9.60 4.61 5.89
N VAL A 40 -9.98 5.34 6.94
CA VAL A 40 -10.90 4.84 7.99
C VAL A 40 -12.24 4.47 7.38
N TRP A 41 -12.81 5.31 6.51
CA TRP A 41 -14.06 5.03 5.82
C TRP A 41 -13.98 3.72 5.01
N ASN A 42 -12.97 3.59 4.18
CA ASN A 42 -12.82 2.40 3.34
C ASN A 42 -12.52 1.13 4.16
N CYS A 43 -11.61 1.20 5.13
CA CYS A 43 -11.17 0.04 5.90
C CYS A 43 -12.20 -0.32 6.99
N THR A 44 -12.51 0.62 7.88
CA THR A 44 -13.30 0.34 9.07
C THR A 44 -14.80 0.22 8.76
N PHE A 45 -15.34 1.09 7.90
CA PHE A 45 -16.79 1.10 7.60
C PHE A 45 -17.16 0.28 6.37
N LEU A 46 -16.37 0.31 5.30
CA LEU A 46 -16.66 -0.44 4.07
C LEU A 46 -15.97 -1.80 4.00
N GLY A 47 -15.12 -2.15 4.98
CA GLY A 47 -14.50 -3.45 5.11
C GLY A 47 -13.41 -3.75 4.08
N ALA A 48 -12.77 -2.72 3.51
CA ALA A 48 -11.62 -2.92 2.63
C ALA A 48 -10.43 -3.49 3.42
N GLN A 49 -10.03 -4.71 3.09
CA GLN A 49 -8.98 -5.42 3.82
C GLN A 49 -7.56 -5.02 3.37
N SER A 50 -7.43 -4.38 2.24
CA SER A 50 -6.13 -3.94 1.70
C SER A 50 -6.25 -2.62 0.97
N GLN A 51 -5.12 -1.91 0.85
CA GLN A 51 -4.96 -0.69 0.06
C GLN A 51 -3.72 -0.80 -0.80
N ALA A 52 -3.83 -0.40 -2.06
CA ALA A 52 -2.71 -0.41 -2.99
C ALA A 52 -2.03 0.96 -3.07
N ILE A 53 -0.69 0.99 -3.04
CA ILE A 53 0.13 2.18 -3.29
C ILE A 53 0.80 2.02 -4.65
N LEU A 54 0.43 2.86 -5.60
CA LEU A 54 0.75 2.70 -7.02
C LEU A 54 1.52 3.93 -7.55
N PRO A 55 2.82 4.02 -7.28
CA PRO A 55 3.64 5.09 -7.84
C PRO A 55 3.89 4.88 -9.34
N TYR A 56 3.69 5.92 -10.13
CA TYR A 56 3.99 5.93 -11.58
C TYR A 56 5.34 6.59 -11.85
N ASP A 57 6.32 6.24 -11.04
CA ASP A 57 7.72 6.59 -11.21
C ASP A 57 8.61 5.52 -10.56
N GLN A 58 9.62 5.06 -11.29
CA GLN A 58 10.53 4.00 -10.82
C GLN A 58 11.33 4.41 -9.59
N SER A 59 11.63 5.68 -9.42
CA SER A 59 12.36 6.18 -8.24
C SER A 59 11.58 6.02 -6.93
N LEU A 60 10.26 5.83 -7.01
CA LEU A 60 9.37 5.58 -5.87
C LEU A 60 9.07 4.09 -5.63
N HIS A 61 9.82 3.15 -6.24
CA HIS A 61 9.54 1.71 -6.15
C HIS A 61 9.53 1.17 -4.71
N MET A 62 10.24 1.80 -3.79
CA MET A 62 10.27 1.42 -2.37
C MET A 62 9.14 2.05 -1.54
N LEU A 63 8.33 2.93 -2.12
CA LEU A 63 7.29 3.65 -1.36
C LEU A 63 6.26 2.70 -0.74
N SER A 64 5.83 1.68 -1.47
CA SER A 64 4.90 0.67 -0.94
C SER A 64 5.49 -0.07 0.27
N ALA A 65 6.77 -0.47 0.20
CA ALA A 65 7.46 -1.13 1.31
C ALA A 65 7.64 -0.19 2.51
N TYR A 66 7.95 1.09 2.27
CA TYR A 66 7.99 2.10 3.32
C TYR A 66 6.62 2.23 4.02
N MET A 67 5.54 2.33 3.25
CA MET A 67 4.19 2.46 3.78
C MET A 67 3.71 1.20 4.54
N GLN A 68 4.19 0.01 4.19
CA GLN A 68 3.93 -1.19 4.98
C GLN A 68 4.42 -1.01 6.42
N GLN A 69 5.66 -0.59 6.58
CA GLN A 69 6.20 -0.33 7.91
C GLN A 69 5.51 0.88 8.56
N ALA A 70 5.47 2.02 7.89
CA ALA A 70 4.96 3.26 8.47
C ALA A 70 3.50 3.14 8.97
N GLU A 71 2.61 2.50 8.20
CA GLU A 71 1.18 2.44 8.52
C GLU A 71 0.78 1.16 9.25
N MET A 72 1.20 -0.01 8.76
CA MET A 72 0.78 -1.28 9.37
C MET A 72 1.40 -1.50 10.75
N GLU A 73 2.66 -1.16 10.94
CA GLU A 73 3.33 -1.25 12.24
C GLU A 73 2.74 -0.24 13.23
N SER A 74 2.52 1.00 12.77
CA SER A 74 1.96 2.06 13.62
C SER A 74 0.53 1.80 14.04
N ASN A 75 -0.37 1.47 13.10
CA ASN A 75 -1.81 1.43 13.33
C ASN A 75 -2.41 0.01 13.36
N GLY A 76 -1.60 -1.04 13.14
CA GLY A 76 -2.03 -2.43 13.26
C GLY A 76 -2.25 -2.82 14.71
N LYS A 77 -3.27 -2.28 15.36
CA LYS A 77 -3.55 -2.44 16.79
C LYS A 77 -4.96 -3.01 17.00
N SER A 78 -5.14 -3.75 18.07
CA SER A 78 -6.42 -4.34 18.49
C SER A 78 -6.93 -3.79 19.82
N VAL A 79 -6.22 -2.80 20.39
CA VAL A 79 -6.54 -2.24 21.70
C VAL A 79 -6.42 -0.71 21.64
N THR A 80 -7.39 -0.02 22.22
CA THR A 80 -7.34 1.45 22.33
C THR A 80 -6.28 1.89 23.36
N TRP A 81 -5.91 3.19 23.36
CA TRP A 81 -5.02 3.77 24.38
C TRP A 81 -5.55 3.69 25.82
N HIS A 82 -6.86 3.37 25.99
CA HIS A 82 -7.46 3.09 27.32
C HIS A 82 -7.47 1.60 27.67
N GLY A 83 -6.82 0.73 26.89
CA GLY A 83 -6.75 -0.72 27.14
C GLY A 83 -8.03 -1.48 26.78
N LYS A 84 -8.96 -0.87 26.04
CA LYS A 84 -10.19 -1.53 25.60
C LYS A 84 -9.95 -2.24 24.25
N GLU A 85 -10.30 -3.52 24.17
CA GLU A 85 -10.33 -4.25 22.88
C GLU A 85 -11.30 -3.60 21.89
N ILE A 86 -10.93 -3.64 20.63
CA ILE A 86 -11.71 -3.13 19.50
C ILE A 86 -12.06 -4.30 18.57
N ASP A 87 -13.25 -4.25 17.98
CA ASP A 87 -13.84 -5.29 17.13
C ASP A 87 -13.90 -4.90 15.64
N TYR A 88 -13.20 -3.84 15.27
CA TYR A 88 -13.11 -3.34 13.89
C TYR A 88 -11.67 -3.27 13.41
N PRO A 89 -11.42 -3.38 12.08
CA PRO A 89 -10.09 -3.24 11.52
C PRO A 89 -9.59 -1.79 11.65
N THR A 90 -8.32 -1.63 12.03
CA THR A 90 -7.68 -0.32 12.23
C THR A 90 -6.84 0.13 11.05
N VAL A 91 -6.34 -0.81 10.26
CA VAL A 91 -5.47 -0.53 9.11
C VAL A 91 -5.67 -1.60 8.05
N PRO A 92 -5.69 -1.24 6.75
CA PRO A 92 -5.67 -2.22 5.68
C PRO A 92 -4.27 -2.81 5.50
N THR A 93 -4.17 -4.00 4.91
CA THR A 93 -2.88 -4.50 4.42
C THR A 93 -2.39 -3.61 3.29
N ILE A 94 -1.24 -2.98 3.46
CA ILE A 94 -0.62 -2.12 2.44
C ILE A 94 0.22 -2.97 1.49
N TRP A 95 0.04 -2.78 0.19
CA TRP A 95 0.83 -3.41 -0.85
C TRP A 95 0.85 -2.54 -2.10
N GLY A 96 1.67 -2.88 -3.07
CA GLY A 96 1.71 -2.14 -4.34
C GLY A 96 3.02 -2.31 -5.06
N GLU A 97 3.05 -1.79 -6.27
CA GLU A 97 4.18 -1.86 -7.21
C GLU A 97 4.14 -0.62 -8.09
N VAL A 98 5.23 -0.31 -8.75
CA VAL A 98 5.29 0.72 -9.78
C VAL A 98 4.21 0.48 -10.85
N GLY A 99 3.46 1.52 -11.20
CA GLY A 99 2.19 1.44 -11.90
C GLY A 99 2.17 0.58 -13.16
N ILE A 100 3.14 0.74 -14.10
CA ILE A 100 3.18 -0.05 -15.34
C ILE A 100 3.47 -1.53 -15.05
N ASN A 101 4.41 -1.85 -14.15
CA ASN A 101 4.66 -3.23 -13.76
C ASN A 101 3.42 -3.85 -13.11
N GLY A 102 2.77 -3.11 -12.22
CA GLY A 102 1.52 -3.50 -11.55
C GLY A 102 0.40 -3.85 -12.53
N GLN A 103 0.29 -3.14 -13.67
CA GLN A 103 -0.73 -3.42 -14.69
C GLN A 103 -0.66 -4.86 -15.23
N HIS A 104 0.54 -5.42 -15.30
CA HIS A 104 0.76 -6.80 -15.77
C HIS A 104 0.74 -7.84 -14.64
N ALA A 105 0.65 -7.40 -13.38
CA ALA A 105 0.68 -8.29 -12.23
C ALA A 105 -0.70 -8.44 -11.56
N PHE A 106 -1.35 -7.36 -11.18
CA PHE A 106 -2.54 -7.41 -10.31
C PHE A 106 -3.69 -6.49 -10.71
N TYR A 107 -3.62 -5.73 -11.78
CA TYR A 107 -4.74 -4.84 -12.17
C TYR A 107 -6.01 -5.62 -12.54
N GLN A 108 -5.88 -6.86 -13.02
CA GLN A 108 -7.01 -7.76 -13.17
C GLN A 108 -7.82 -7.89 -11.86
N TYR A 109 -7.11 -8.03 -10.73
CA TYR A 109 -7.73 -8.10 -9.41
C TYR A 109 -8.38 -6.78 -9.00
N LEU A 110 -7.71 -5.64 -9.22
CA LEU A 110 -8.25 -4.32 -8.90
C LEU A 110 -9.57 -4.05 -9.64
N HIS A 111 -9.65 -4.42 -10.92
CA HIS A 111 -10.81 -4.14 -11.75
C HIS A 111 -11.98 -5.09 -11.54
N GLN A 112 -11.73 -6.40 -11.44
CA GLN A 112 -12.78 -7.41 -11.55
C GLN A 112 -12.99 -8.30 -10.33
N SER A 113 -12.13 -8.22 -9.32
CA SER A 113 -12.33 -8.93 -8.06
C SER A 113 -13.62 -8.47 -7.36
N ASN A 114 -14.20 -9.34 -6.53
CA ASN A 114 -15.29 -8.95 -5.64
C ASN A 114 -14.80 -8.09 -4.46
N ASN A 115 -13.52 -8.17 -4.12
CA ASN A 115 -12.92 -7.32 -3.11
C ASN A 115 -12.69 -5.92 -3.67
N VAL A 116 -13.08 -4.91 -2.90
CA VAL A 116 -12.77 -3.51 -3.21
C VAL A 116 -11.42 -3.17 -2.56
N VAL A 117 -10.50 -2.70 -3.38
CA VAL A 117 -9.17 -2.25 -2.95
C VAL A 117 -9.05 -0.77 -3.24
N PRO A 118 -9.11 0.10 -2.24
CA PRO A 118 -8.73 1.50 -2.39
C PRO A 118 -7.30 1.61 -2.89
N ALA A 119 -7.03 2.56 -3.78
CA ALA A 119 -5.71 2.70 -4.35
C ALA A 119 -5.24 4.16 -4.40
N ASP A 120 -3.99 4.40 -3.99
CA ASP A 120 -3.33 5.68 -4.11
C ASP A 120 -2.44 5.66 -5.35
N PHE A 121 -2.83 6.45 -6.34
CA PHE A 121 -2.07 6.69 -7.57
C PHE A 121 -1.18 7.90 -7.38
N ILE A 122 0.13 7.73 -7.52
CA ILE A 122 1.12 8.78 -7.25
C ILE A 122 1.96 9.00 -8.51
N GLY A 123 1.94 10.21 -9.03
CA GLY A 123 2.64 10.56 -10.26
C GLY A 123 3.25 11.95 -10.23
N SER A 124 4.02 12.27 -11.26
CA SER A 124 4.62 13.59 -11.45
C SER A 124 4.37 14.12 -12.85
N VAL A 125 4.21 15.45 -12.97
CA VAL A 125 4.01 16.12 -14.26
C VAL A 125 5.29 16.12 -15.09
N GLU A 126 6.44 16.31 -14.43
CA GLU A 126 7.75 16.33 -15.08
C GLU A 126 8.51 15.03 -14.79
N SER A 127 9.08 14.40 -15.81
CA SER A 127 9.97 13.25 -15.66
C SER A 127 11.35 13.66 -15.16
N VAL A 128 11.92 12.88 -14.24
CA VAL A 128 13.32 13.06 -13.80
C VAL A 128 14.33 12.53 -14.82
N THR A 129 13.89 11.63 -15.71
CA THR A 129 14.69 11.06 -16.82
C THR A 129 13.90 11.18 -18.11
N PRO A 130 13.87 12.38 -18.73
CA PRO A 130 13.03 12.63 -19.88
C PRO A 130 13.49 11.82 -21.08
N VAL A 131 12.60 10.96 -21.59
CA VAL A 131 12.74 10.25 -22.86
C VAL A 131 11.53 10.61 -23.71
N GLN A 132 11.75 11.03 -24.94
CA GLN A 132 10.71 11.54 -25.82
C GLN A 132 9.50 10.57 -25.93
N GLY A 133 8.30 11.04 -25.60
CA GLY A 133 7.07 10.30 -25.68
C GLY A 133 6.82 9.27 -24.57
N HIS A 134 7.84 8.93 -23.76
CA HIS A 134 7.68 7.93 -22.70
C HIS A 134 6.85 8.44 -21.54
N HIS A 135 7.08 9.69 -21.14
CA HIS A 135 6.38 10.26 -19.99
C HIS A 135 4.90 10.48 -20.28
N GLU A 136 4.57 10.95 -21.47
CA GLU A 136 3.19 11.11 -21.92
C GLU A 136 2.46 9.76 -21.97
N THR A 137 3.12 8.70 -22.44
CA THR A 137 2.57 7.35 -22.43
C THR A 137 2.35 6.85 -21.00
N LEU A 138 3.30 7.08 -20.10
CA LEU A 138 3.19 6.74 -18.68
C LEU A 138 1.99 7.44 -18.04
N MET A 139 1.88 8.76 -18.22
CA MET A 139 0.80 9.56 -17.66
C MET A 139 -0.56 9.27 -18.29
N ALA A 140 -0.61 8.94 -19.57
CA ALA A 140 -1.84 8.45 -20.21
C ALA A 140 -2.35 7.17 -19.53
N ASN A 141 -1.47 6.22 -19.20
CA ASN A 141 -1.83 5.03 -18.43
C ASN A 141 -2.27 5.38 -17.00
N PHE A 142 -1.56 6.27 -16.33
CA PHE A 142 -1.92 6.76 -15.00
C PHE A 142 -3.36 7.29 -14.96
N PHE A 143 -3.73 8.17 -15.87
CA PHE A 143 -5.08 8.73 -15.94
C PHE A 143 -6.12 7.71 -16.43
N ALA A 144 -5.77 6.87 -17.40
CA ALA A 144 -6.69 5.87 -17.92
C ALA A 144 -7.08 4.82 -16.86
N GLN A 145 -6.13 4.40 -16.01
CA GLN A 145 -6.40 3.42 -14.96
C GLN A 145 -7.29 3.99 -13.85
N THR A 146 -7.07 5.22 -13.41
CA THR A 146 -7.94 5.87 -12.41
C THR A 146 -9.34 6.08 -12.97
N GLN A 147 -9.47 6.50 -14.24
CA GLN A 147 -10.75 6.63 -14.92
C GLN A 147 -11.48 5.28 -15.05
N ALA A 148 -10.78 4.23 -15.47
CA ALA A 148 -11.36 2.91 -15.64
C ALA A 148 -11.83 2.30 -14.30
N LEU A 149 -11.08 2.49 -13.22
CA LEU A 149 -11.48 2.07 -11.86
C LEU A 149 -12.73 2.82 -11.37
N MET A 150 -12.83 4.10 -11.68
CA MET A 150 -13.98 4.92 -11.30
C MET A 150 -15.24 4.56 -12.10
N GLN A 151 -15.13 4.56 -13.43
CA GLN A 151 -16.28 4.43 -14.32
C GLN A 151 -16.70 2.97 -14.57
N GLY A 152 -15.73 2.07 -14.72
CA GLY A 152 -16.01 0.71 -15.17
C GLY A 152 -16.55 0.66 -16.60
N VAL A 153 -17.11 -0.50 -16.97
CA VAL A 153 -17.89 -0.71 -18.19
C VAL A 153 -18.96 -1.77 -17.91
N ASP A 154 -20.21 -1.46 -18.20
CA ASP A 154 -21.32 -2.38 -18.00
C ASP A 154 -21.46 -3.39 -19.14
N GLU A 155 -22.31 -4.40 -18.93
CA GLU A 155 -22.52 -5.46 -19.90
C GLU A 155 -23.17 -4.94 -21.19
N THR A 156 -24.01 -3.91 -21.12
CA THR A 156 -24.67 -3.32 -22.29
C THR A 156 -23.64 -2.70 -23.23
N GLN A 157 -22.73 -1.92 -22.67
CA GLN A 157 -21.64 -1.31 -23.42
C GLN A 157 -20.69 -2.38 -24.00
N VAL A 158 -20.32 -3.39 -23.20
CA VAL A 158 -19.46 -4.49 -23.66
C VAL A 158 -20.09 -5.23 -24.84
N ARG A 159 -21.40 -5.51 -24.77
CA ARG A 159 -22.14 -6.17 -25.88
C ARG A 159 -22.16 -5.32 -27.14
N ALA A 160 -22.42 -4.01 -26.99
CA ALA A 160 -22.39 -3.08 -28.11
C ALA A 160 -21.02 -3.03 -28.79
N ASP A 161 -19.94 -2.94 -28.00
CA ASP A 161 -18.56 -2.91 -28.48
C ASP A 161 -18.17 -4.20 -29.22
N LEU A 162 -18.57 -5.37 -28.69
CA LEU A 162 -18.31 -6.65 -29.32
C LEU A 162 -19.06 -6.78 -30.63
N LYS A 163 -20.32 -6.32 -30.68
CA LYS A 163 -21.13 -6.30 -31.90
C LYS A 163 -20.54 -5.37 -32.98
N ALA A 164 -20.09 -4.17 -32.56
CA ALA A 164 -19.41 -3.24 -33.47
C ALA A 164 -18.10 -3.82 -34.04
N LYS A 165 -17.43 -4.71 -33.30
CA LYS A 165 -16.24 -5.47 -33.74
C LYS A 165 -16.60 -6.71 -34.60
N GLY A 166 -17.88 -6.90 -34.99
CA GLY A 166 -18.32 -7.98 -35.85
C GLY A 166 -18.31 -9.38 -35.21
N ARG A 167 -18.38 -9.44 -33.84
CA ARG A 167 -18.43 -10.75 -33.15
C ARG A 167 -19.83 -11.37 -33.27
N THR A 168 -19.89 -12.71 -33.33
CA THR A 168 -21.16 -13.46 -33.39
C THR A 168 -21.90 -13.38 -32.05
N ASP A 169 -23.23 -13.52 -32.08
CA ASP A 169 -24.06 -13.49 -30.87
C ASP A 169 -23.66 -14.59 -29.87
N ASP A 170 -23.33 -15.80 -30.34
CA ASP A 170 -22.81 -16.88 -29.49
C ASP A 170 -21.53 -16.49 -28.77
N TYR A 171 -20.59 -15.84 -29.44
CA TYR A 171 -19.37 -15.34 -28.86
C TYR A 171 -19.67 -14.23 -27.83
N ILE A 172 -20.55 -13.29 -28.21
CA ILE A 172 -20.95 -12.18 -27.31
C ILE A 172 -21.57 -12.72 -26.04
N ASN A 173 -22.52 -13.68 -26.16
CA ASN A 173 -23.17 -14.27 -24.99
C ASN A 173 -22.20 -14.96 -24.02
N LYS A 174 -21.15 -15.61 -24.55
CA LYS A 174 -20.14 -16.28 -23.75
C LYS A 174 -19.14 -15.31 -23.12
N VAL A 175 -18.76 -14.24 -23.82
CA VAL A 175 -17.60 -13.42 -23.45
C VAL A 175 -17.98 -12.11 -22.74
N ALA A 176 -19.17 -11.55 -23.05
CA ALA A 176 -19.56 -10.25 -22.50
C ALA A 176 -19.52 -10.21 -20.95
N PRO A 177 -20.05 -11.21 -20.21
CA PRO A 177 -20.00 -11.17 -18.75
C PRO A 177 -18.58 -11.10 -18.17
N HIS A 178 -17.59 -11.69 -18.86
CA HIS A 178 -16.20 -11.69 -18.44
C HIS A 178 -15.47 -10.37 -18.72
N LYS A 179 -16.06 -9.48 -19.50
CA LYS A 179 -15.47 -8.18 -19.86
C LYS A 179 -16.09 -7.00 -19.11
N VAL A 180 -17.04 -7.26 -18.24
CA VAL A 180 -17.64 -6.24 -17.38
C VAL A 180 -16.62 -5.79 -16.33
N HIS A 181 -16.51 -4.49 -16.14
CA HIS A 181 -15.75 -3.86 -15.07
C HIS A 181 -16.74 -3.06 -14.20
N LYS A 182 -16.86 -3.43 -12.94
CA LYS A 182 -17.90 -2.86 -12.06
C LYS A 182 -17.78 -1.35 -11.85
N GLY A 183 -16.56 -0.80 -11.98
CA GLY A 183 -16.30 0.58 -11.61
C GLY A 183 -16.49 0.84 -10.11
N ASN A 184 -16.70 2.10 -9.75
CA ASN A 184 -16.88 2.53 -8.36
C ASN A 184 -15.80 1.99 -7.41
N ARG A 185 -14.55 1.91 -7.91
CA ARG A 185 -13.37 1.51 -7.15
C ARG A 185 -12.71 2.78 -6.62
N PRO A 186 -12.60 2.95 -5.30
CA PRO A 186 -12.07 4.18 -4.71
C PRO A 186 -10.59 4.36 -5.05
N THR A 187 -10.23 5.54 -5.54
CA THR A 187 -8.84 5.92 -5.81
C THR A 187 -8.57 7.32 -5.28
N ASN A 188 -7.36 7.55 -4.77
CA ASN A 188 -6.79 8.86 -4.55
C ASN A 188 -5.73 9.11 -5.63
N THR A 189 -5.62 10.34 -6.10
CA THR A 189 -4.62 10.73 -7.08
C THR A 189 -3.76 11.85 -6.52
N LEU A 190 -2.47 11.56 -6.29
CA LEU A 190 -1.48 12.52 -5.86
C LEU A 190 -0.59 12.85 -7.06
N LEU A 191 -0.72 14.07 -7.55
CA LEU A 191 0.04 14.55 -8.70
C LEU A 191 1.01 15.64 -8.28
N MET A 192 2.29 15.32 -8.26
CA MET A 192 3.38 16.23 -7.95
C MET A 192 3.85 16.97 -9.20
N LYS A 193 4.47 18.14 -9.04
CA LYS A 193 5.09 18.82 -10.17
C LYS A 193 6.24 17.99 -10.77
N ARG A 194 7.15 17.52 -9.91
CA ARG A 194 8.26 16.63 -10.25
C ARG A 194 8.73 15.90 -9.00
N ILE A 195 9.42 14.80 -9.17
CA ILE A 195 10.12 14.11 -8.08
C ILE A 195 11.42 14.87 -7.75
N SER A 196 11.53 15.32 -6.52
CA SER A 196 12.68 16.04 -5.97
C SER A 196 12.79 15.76 -4.47
N PRO A 197 13.91 16.05 -3.81
CA PRO A 197 14.00 15.90 -2.37
C PRO A 197 12.85 16.59 -1.63
N ARG A 198 12.49 17.84 -2.00
CA ARG A 198 11.37 18.59 -1.42
C ARG A 198 10.04 17.85 -1.56
N THR A 199 9.67 17.40 -2.76
CA THR A 199 8.39 16.72 -2.97
C THR A 199 8.34 15.32 -2.33
N ILE A 200 9.49 14.64 -2.19
CA ILE A 200 9.58 13.39 -1.41
C ILE A 200 9.39 13.67 0.07
N GLY A 201 10.00 14.72 0.62
CA GLY A 201 9.77 15.17 2.00
C GLY A 201 8.31 15.47 2.26
N SER A 202 7.66 16.22 1.35
CA SER A 202 6.21 16.49 1.43
C SER A 202 5.37 15.21 1.38
N LEU A 203 5.72 14.25 0.52
CA LEU A 203 5.00 12.99 0.39
C LEU A 203 5.10 12.13 1.66
N ILE A 204 6.29 12.04 2.25
CA ILE A 204 6.54 11.32 3.50
C ILE A 204 5.71 11.95 4.63
N ALA A 205 5.85 13.26 4.86
CA ALA A 205 5.12 13.95 5.92
C ALA A 205 3.60 13.87 5.74
N LEU A 206 3.10 13.94 4.50
CA LEU A 206 1.69 13.74 4.18
C LEU A 206 1.15 12.40 4.71
N TYR A 207 1.88 11.32 4.49
CA TYR A 207 1.48 10.00 4.98
C TYR A 207 1.70 9.83 6.47
N GLU A 208 2.75 10.39 7.04
CA GLU A 208 2.99 10.35 8.49
C GLU A 208 1.86 11.05 9.26
N HIS A 209 1.45 12.25 8.82
CA HIS A 209 0.29 12.93 9.40
C HIS A 209 -1.03 12.18 9.16
N LYS A 210 -1.22 11.56 7.99
CA LYS A 210 -2.37 10.66 7.74
C LYS A 210 -2.42 9.55 8.78
N ILE A 211 -1.30 8.87 9.03
CA ILE A 211 -1.19 7.77 10.00
C ILE A 211 -1.49 8.26 11.42
N PHE A 212 -0.95 9.42 11.80
CA PHE A 212 -1.22 10.06 13.07
C PHE A 212 -2.72 10.34 13.25
N VAL A 213 -3.37 10.94 12.27
CA VAL A 213 -4.80 11.27 12.31
C VAL A 213 -5.67 10.00 12.41
N GLN A 214 -5.33 8.93 11.67
CA GLN A 214 -5.99 7.63 11.80
C GLN A 214 -5.91 7.11 13.24
N GLY A 215 -4.73 7.17 13.86
CA GLY A 215 -4.52 6.74 15.23
C GLY A 215 -5.36 7.51 16.24
N ILE A 216 -5.50 8.82 16.05
CA ILE A 216 -6.36 9.67 16.88
C ILE A 216 -7.84 9.30 16.72
N ILE A 217 -8.32 9.13 15.47
CA ILE A 217 -9.71 8.76 15.18
C ILE A 217 -10.04 7.40 15.81
N LEU A 218 -9.14 6.43 15.69
CA LEU A 218 -9.31 5.06 16.17
C LEU A 218 -8.95 4.90 17.65
N GLN A 219 -8.39 5.94 18.28
CA GLN A 219 -7.98 5.96 19.67
C GLN A 219 -6.95 4.88 20.02
N ILE A 220 -5.99 4.64 19.14
CA ILE A 220 -4.94 3.62 19.29
C ILE A 220 -3.57 4.24 19.53
N CYS A 221 -2.65 3.48 20.13
CA CYS A 221 -1.26 3.88 20.32
C CYS A 221 -0.48 3.68 19.00
N SER A 222 -0.59 4.66 18.08
CA SER A 222 0.23 4.68 16.87
C SER A 222 1.71 4.78 17.19
N PHE A 223 2.55 4.29 16.28
CA PHE A 223 4.02 4.32 16.34
C PHE A 223 4.66 3.40 17.39
N ASP A 224 3.91 2.80 18.31
CA ASP A 224 4.37 1.72 19.18
C ASP A 224 4.31 0.36 18.44
N GLN A 225 5.21 -0.59 18.82
CA GLN A 225 5.39 -1.84 18.08
C GLN A 225 5.54 -3.07 18.99
N TRP A 226 4.73 -3.16 20.05
CA TRP A 226 4.78 -4.29 21.00
C TRP A 226 4.60 -5.67 20.35
N GLY A 227 3.89 -5.75 19.22
CA GLY A 227 3.64 -6.99 18.50
C GLY A 227 4.90 -7.74 18.03
N VAL A 228 6.04 -7.06 17.88
CA VAL A 228 7.30 -7.68 17.46
C VAL A 228 8.17 -8.17 18.64
N GLU A 229 7.84 -7.82 19.87
CA GLU A 229 8.68 -8.13 21.06
C GLU A 229 8.66 -9.63 21.39
N LEU A 230 7.48 -10.28 21.32
CA LEU A 230 7.33 -11.69 21.57
C LEU A 230 8.21 -12.53 20.65
N GLY A 231 8.16 -12.24 19.34
CA GLY A 231 8.96 -12.96 18.35
C GLY A 231 10.48 -12.81 18.60
N LYS A 232 10.93 -11.63 18.99
CA LYS A 232 12.35 -11.39 19.34
C LYS A 232 12.76 -12.20 20.58
N GLY A 233 11.90 -12.28 21.59
CA GLY A 233 12.13 -13.09 22.79
C GLY A 233 12.29 -14.58 22.46
N LEU A 234 11.32 -15.14 21.71
CA LEU A 234 11.36 -16.53 21.25
C LEU A 234 12.58 -16.82 20.37
N ALA A 235 12.93 -15.90 19.46
CA ALA A 235 14.09 -16.07 18.60
C ALA A 235 15.40 -16.22 19.38
N ASN A 236 15.58 -15.46 20.46
CA ASN A 236 16.77 -15.57 21.33
C ASN A 236 16.86 -16.94 22.02
N GLU A 237 15.73 -17.52 22.42
CA GLU A 237 15.69 -18.86 23.02
C GLU A 237 15.99 -19.95 21.99
N ILE A 238 15.34 -19.87 20.83
CA ILE A 238 15.55 -20.81 19.71
C ILE A 238 17.00 -20.74 19.18
N GLU A 239 17.60 -19.54 19.12
CA GLU A 239 19.00 -19.40 18.70
C GLU A 239 19.97 -20.16 19.64
N LYS A 240 19.73 -20.11 20.96
CA LYS A 240 20.53 -20.90 21.90
C LYS A 240 20.37 -22.39 21.61
N GLU A 241 19.13 -22.87 21.45
CA GLU A 241 18.87 -24.27 21.12
C GLU A 241 19.49 -24.69 19.79
N LEU A 242 19.48 -23.84 18.77
CA LEU A 242 20.12 -24.12 17.46
C LEU A 242 21.65 -24.26 17.57
N ARG A 243 22.29 -23.57 18.51
CA ARG A 243 23.74 -23.61 18.75
C ARG A 243 24.16 -24.79 19.67
N GLU A 244 23.28 -25.21 20.56
CA GLU A 244 23.54 -26.28 21.52
C GLU A 244 23.37 -27.65 20.87
N SER A 245 24.13 -28.65 21.35
CA SER A 245 24.02 -30.05 20.89
C SER A 245 22.98 -30.85 21.67
N SER A 246 22.21 -30.21 22.56
CA SER A 246 21.20 -30.88 23.37
C SER A 246 20.06 -31.44 22.50
N ASN A 247 19.65 -32.67 22.79
CA ASN A 247 18.48 -33.29 22.16
C ASN A 247 17.16 -32.90 22.83
N LYS A 248 17.21 -32.21 23.97
CA LYS A 248 16.02 -31.74 24.68
C LYS A 248 15.74 -30.31 24.25
N LEU A 249 14.68 -30.10 23.48
CA LEU A 249 14.18 -28.84 23.08
C LEU A 249 13.01 -28.40 23.98
N ASN A 250 12.95 -27.15 24.35
CA ASN A 250 11.89 -26.58 25.20
C ASN A 250 10.86 -25.82 24.34
N GLN A 251 10.54 -26.36 23.19
CA GLN A 251 9.64 -25.78 22.20
C GLN A 251 8.40 -26.65 22.02
N ASP A 252 7.37 -26.10 21.40
CA ASP A 252 6.24 -26.88 20.90
C ASP A 252 6.71 -27.92 19.86
N SER A 253 5.84 -28.93 19.62
CA SER A 253 6.21 -30.04 18.73
C SER A 253 6.58 -29.61 17.30
N SER A 254 5.89 -28.63 16.75
CA SER A 254 6.15 -28.12 15.39
C SER A 254 7.51 -27.42 15.32
N THR A 255 7.77 -26.50 16.22
CA THR A 255 9.04 -25.76 16.29
C THR A 255 10.21 -26.71 16.58
N ALA A 256 10.05 -27.65 17.50
CA ALA A 256 11.06 -28.66 17.82
C ALA A 256 11.42 -29.53 16.63
N GLU A 257 10.45 -29.94 15.82
CA GLU A 257 10.70 -30.77 14.63
C GLU A 257 11.44 -29.95 13.54
N LEU A 258 11.09 -28.69 13.34
CA LEU A 258 11.81 -27.82 12.42
C LEU A 258 13.26 -27.57 12.85
N ILE A 259 13.52 -27.38 14.14
CA ILE A 259 14.87 -27.24 14.69
C ILE A 259 15.67 -28.53 14.46
N ASN A 260 15.08 -29.70 14.72
CA ASN A 260 15.73 -30.98 14.49
C ASN A 260 16.04 -31.22 13.01
N TYR A 261 15.10 -30.93 12.12
CA TYR A 261 15.31 -30.95 10.68
C TYR A 261 16.46 -30.04 10.23
N PHE A 262 16.43 -28.77 10.66
CA PHE A 262 17.50 -27.82 10.38
C PHE A 262 18.88 -28.32 10.84
N ARG A 263 18.98 -28.86 12.06
CA ARG A 263 20.22 -29.42 12.62
C ARG A 263 20.72 -30.62 11.81
N LYS A 264 19.79 -31.49 11.38
CA LYS A 264 20.11 -32.69 10.57
C LYS A 264 20.71 -32.26 9.24
N VAL A 265 20.01 -31.43 8.48
CA VAL A 265 20.47 -30.99 7.15
C VAL A 265 21.77 -30.21 7.24
N LYS A 266 21.91 -29.33 8.24
CA LYS A 266 23.15 -28.56 8.44
C LYS A 266 24.37 -29.44 8.67
N ARG A 267 24.21 -30.60 9.34
CA ARG A 267 25.29 -31.60 9.53
C ARG A 267 25.62 -32.38 8.26
N GLU A 268 24.65 -32.57 7.37
CA GLU A 268 24.84 -33.25 6.08
C GLU A 268 25.54 -32.38 5.05
N VAL A 269 25.49 -31.05 5.20
CA VAL A 269 26.06 -30.05 4.28
C VAL A 269 27.43 -29.55 4.76
N ALA A 270 27.77 -29.73 6.04
CA ALA A 270 29.06 -29.31 6.63
C ALA A 270 30.09 -30.42 6.53
#